data_4157076a12e43f586325eba548bb409c
#
_entry.id   4157076a12e43f586325eba548bb409c
#
_cell.length_a   1.000
_cell.length_b   1.000
_cell.length_c   1.000
_cell.angle_alpha   90.00
_cell.angle_beta   90.00
_cell.angle_gamma   90.00
#
_symmetry.space_group_name_H-M   'P 1'
#
loop_
_entity.id
_entity.type
_entity.pdbx_description
1 polymer ?
#
loop_
_entity_poly.entity_id
_entity_poly.type
_entity_poly.pdbx_seq_one_letter_code
_entity_poly.pdbx_strand_id
1 'polypeptide(L)'
;MEEIRSARGRYTLYGTSACHLCELAQEMLQQLAQVAPGFVYSAVDISDSEELFQRYGLRIPVLTDQRGRELDWPFTPDQLWAFYRS
;
A
#
# COMPACT_ATOMS: atom_id res chain seq x y z
N MET A 1 17.09 4.78 16.85
CA MET A 1 17.59 4.62 16.05
C MET A 1 17.15 4.24 14.72
N GLU A 2 17.45 3.18 14.27
CA GLU A 2 17.15 2.84 12.95
C GLU A 2 15.68 2.67 12.70
N GLU A 3 14.92 2.42 13.69
CA GLU A 3 13.51 2.24 13.48
C GLU A 3 12.86 3.50 12.97
N ILE A 4 13.40 4.64 13.24
CA ILE A 4 12.81 5.86 12.74
C ILE A 4 12.89 5.92 11.23
N ARG A 5 14.01 5.54 10.69
CA ARG A 5 14.16 5.54 9.24
C ARG A 5 13.30 4.47 8.60
N SER A 6 13.22 3.34 9.23
CA SER A 6 12.37 2.28 8.71
C SER A 6 10.94 2.70 8.66
N ALA A 7 10.51 3.47 9.63
CA ALA A 7 9.12 3.88 9.71
C ALA A 7 8.70 4.66 8.49
N ARG A 8 9.59 5.50 7.98
CA ARG A 8 9.22 6.35 6.86
C ARG A 8 8.90 5.57 5.60
N GLY A 9 9.49 4.40 5.45
CA GLY A 9 9.30 3.63 4.25
C GLY A 9 8.31 2.50 4.36
N ARG A 10 7.57 2.41 5.46
CA ARG A 10 6.68 1.29 5.67
C ARG A 10 5.27 1.60 5.27
N TYR A 11 4.75 0.78 4.38
CA TYR A 11 3.42 0.94 3.84
C TYR A 11 2.70 -0.40 3.89
N THR A 12 1.38 -0.37 3.87
CA THR A 12 0.59 -1.59 3.82
C THR A 12 -0.38 -1.50 2.66
N LEU A 13 -0.37 -2.51 1.80
CA LEU A 13 -1.32 -2.60 0.71
C LEU A 13 -2.38 -3.61 1.09
N TYR A 14 -3.61 -3.14 1.28
CA TYR A 14 -4.73 -4.01 1.60
C TYR A 14 -5.40 -4.49 0.33
N GLY A 15 -5.63 -5.79 0.24
CA GLY A 15 -6.25 -6.37 -0.93
C GLY A 15 -6.68 -7.79 -0.66
N THR A 16 -6.94 -8.54 -1.72
CA THR A 16 -7.25 -9.98 -1.60
C THR A 16 -6.49 -10.72 -2.68
N SER A 17 -6.41 -12.04 -2.52
CA SER A 17 -5.65 -12.86 -3.45
C SER A 17 -6.33 -12.99 -4.81
N ALA A 18 -7.63 -12.79 -4.88
CA ALA A 18 -8.38 -12.95 -6.13
C ALA A 18 -8.76 -11.60 -6.74
N CYS A 19 -7.93 -10.60 -6.57
CA CYS A 19 -8.24 -9.24 -6.98
C CYS A 19 -7.26 -8.79 -8.05
N HIS A 20 -7.77 -8.67 -9.28
CA HIS A 20 -6.90 -8.24 -10.40
C HIS A 20 -6.38 -6.84 -10.19
N LEU A 21 -7.21 -5.93 -9.68
CA LEU A 21 -6.76 -4.55 -9.44
C LEU A 21 -5.70 -4.51 -8.36
N CYS A 22 -5.79 -5.40 -7.37
CA CYS A 22 -4.77 -5.49 -6.34
C CYS A 22 -3.43 -5.94 -6.91
N GLU A 23 -3.47 -6.83 -7.91
CA GLU A 23 -2.26 -7.25 -8.59
C GLU A 23 -1.62 -6.08 -9.34
N LEU A 24 -2.45 -5.28 -10.01
CA LEU A 24 -1.92 -4.12 -10.72
C LEU A 24 -1.29 -3.12 -9.75
N ALA A 25 -1.95 -2.90 -8.62
CA ALA A 25 -1.40 -2.00 -7.62
C ALA A 25 -0.07 -2.52 -7.09
N GLN A 26 0.00 -3.83 -6.84
CA GLN A 26 1.23 -4.40 -6.31
C GLN A 26 2.37 -4.29 -7.31
N GLU A 27 2.10 -4.47 -8.60
CA GLU A 27 3.13 -4.27 -9.61
C GLU A 27 3.65 -2.85 -9.57
N MET A 28 2.75 -1.88 -9.38
CA MET A 28 3.15 -0.49 -9.32
C MET A 28 4.05 -0.23 -8.10
N LEU A 29 3.70 -0.84 -6.96
CA LEU A 29 4.53 -0.70 -5.76
C LEU A 29 5.89 -1.34 -5.94
N GLN A 30 5.95 -2.47 -6.64
CA GLN A 30 7.22 -3.13 -6.90
C GLN A 30 8.12 -2.27 -7.77
N GLN A 31 7.53 -1.58 -8.73
CA GLN A 31 8.32 -0.67 -9.58
C GLN A 31 8.84 0.50 -8.77
N LEU A 32 8.03 1.05 -7.87
CA LEU A 32 8.50 2.13 -7.02
C LEU A 32 9.64 1.66 -6.13
N ALA A 33 9.55 0.45 -5.62
CA ALA A 33 10.59 -0.08 -4.74
C ALA A 33 11.93 -0.19 -5.45
N GLN A 34 11.92 -0.36 -6.76
CA GLN A 34 13.17 -0.46 -7.51
C GLN A 34 13.91 0.86 -7.59
N VAL A 35 13.18 1.97 -7.59
CA VAL A 35 13.80 3.28 -7.72
C VAL A 35 13.81 4.05 -6.40
N ALA A 36 13.14 3.54 -5.38
CA ALA A 36 13.08 4.19 -4.07
C ALA A 36 13.49 3.17 -3.02
N PRO A 37 14.79 3.04 -2.73
CA PRO A 37 15.26 1.96 -1.86
C PRO A 37 14.68 1.99 -0.46
N GLY A 38 14.23 3.15 -0.01
CA GLY A 38 13.62 3.26 1.31
C GLY A 38 12.17 2.86 1.36
N PHE A 39 11.57 2.56 0.20
CA PHE A 39 10.15 2.19 0.15
C PHE A 39 10.00 0.71 0.47
N VAL A 40 9.31 0.42 1.56
CA VAL A 40 9.08 -0.95 2.03
C VAL A 40 7.58 -1.10 2.26
N TYR A 41 7.00 -2.17 1.73
CA TYR A 41 5.58 -2.38 1.93
C TYR A 41 5.30 -3.85 2.22
N SER A 42 4.15 -4.09 2.85
CA SER A 42 3.63 -5.42 3.08
C SER A 42 2.25 -5.50 2.45
N ALA A 43 1.94 -6.65 1.87
CA ALA A 43 0.61 -6.89 1.33
C ALA A 43 -0.19 -7.66 2.36
N VAL A 44 -1.39 -7.18 2.68
CA VAL A 44 -2.25 -7.81 3.67
C VAL A 44 -3.54 -8.21 3.00
N ASP A 45 -3.90 -9.48 3.17
CA ASP A 45 -5.16 -10.02 2.63
C ASP A 45 -6.25 -9.75 3.65
N ILE A 46 -7.25 -8.97 3.27
CA ILE A 46 -8.29 -8.56 4.21
C ILE A 46 -9.36 -9.63 4.40
N SER A 47 -9.32 -10.70 3.63
CA SER A 47 -10.38 -11.71 3.72
C SER A 47 -10.32 -12.49 5.03
N ASP A 48 -9.20 -12.43 5.74
CA ASP A 48 -9.05 -13.14 7.00
C ASP A 48 -9.45 -12.32 8.21
N SER A 49 -9.90 -11.08 7.99
CA SER A 49 -10.24 -10.19 9.10
C SER A 49 -11.55 -9.50 8.79
N GLU A 50 -12.56 -9.76 9.59
CA GLU A 50 -13.85 -9.11 9.38
C GLU A 50 -13.75 -7.61 9.52
N GLU A 51 -12.95 -7.14 10.47
CA GLU A 51 -12.77 -5.72 10.67
C GLU A 51 -12.15 -5.06 9.43
N LEU A 52 -11.11 -5.66 8.88
CA LEU A 52 -10.48 -5.12 7.68
C LEU A 52 -11.41 -5.21 6.48
N PHE A 53 -12.17 -6.29 6.39
CA PHE A 53 -13.09 -6.45 5.28
C PHE A 53 -14.17 -5.37 5.33
N GLN A 54 -14.70 -5.07 6.51
CA GLN A 54 -15.68 -4.01 6.63
C GLN A 54 -15.10 -2.66 6.30
N ARG A 55 -13.84 -2.45 6.64
CA ARG A 55 -13.21 -1.15 6.45
C ARG A 55 -12.80 -0.93 5.00
N TYR A 56 -12.24 -1.95 4.36
CA TYR A 56 -11.64 -1.79 3.05
C TYR A 56 -12.28 -2.61 1.94
N GLY A 57 -13.23 -3.47 2.25
CA GLY A 57 -13.73 -4.47 1.31
C GLY A 57 -14.22 -3.91 0.00
N LEU A 58 -14.83 -2.73 0.01
CA LEU A 58 -15.32 -2.11 -1.22
C LEU A 58 -14.32 -1.14 -1.82
N ARG A 59 -13.16 -1.01 -1.21
CA ARG A 59 -12.17 0.00 -1.62
C ARG A 59 -10.86 -0.58 -2.10
N ILE A 60 -10.64 -1.88 -1.88
CA ILE A 60 -9.34 -2.47 -2.23
C ILE A 60 -9.07 -2.32 -3.72
N PRO A 61 -7.81 -2.14 -4.08
CA PRO A 61 -6.64 -2.05 -3.20
C PRO A 61 -6.50 -0.67 -2.56
N VAL A 62 -6.08 -0.66 -1.30
CA VAL A 62 -5.85 0.58 -0.56
C VAL A 62 -4.44 0.55 0.00
N LEU A 63 -3.69 1.61 -0.24
CA LEU A 63 -2.33 1.73 0.32
C LEU A 63 -2.38 2.66 1.51
N THR A 64 -1.82 2.23 2.63
CA THR A 64 -1.74 3.09 3.81
C THR A 64 -0.29 3.28 4.21
N ASP A 65 -0.01 4.40 4.87
CA ASP A 65 1.30 4.63 5.44
C ASP A 65 1.22 4.50 6.97
N GLN A 66 2.33 4.75 7.63
CA GLN A 66 2.38 4.56 9.07
C GLN A 66 1.64 5.63 9.85
N ARG A 67 1.28 6.72 9.21
CA ARG A 67 0.50 7.76 9.86
C ARG A 67 -0.98 7.53 9.72
N GLY A 68 -1.38 6.47 9.03
CA GLY A 68 -2.80 6.20 8.80
C GLY A 68 -3.37 6.90 7.59
N ARG A 69 -2.55 7.56 6.79
CA ARG A 69 -3.05 8.16 5.54
C ARG A 69 -3.29 7.06 4.53
N GLU A 70 -4.24 7.28 3.64
CA GLU A 70 -4.69 6.28 2.71
C GLU A 70 -4.63 6.81 1.28
N LEU A 71 -4.27 5.93 0.36
CA LEU A 71 -4.31 6.23 -1.06
C LEU A 71 -5.18 5.16 -1.71
N ASP A 72 -6.31 5.58 -2.24
CA ASP A 72 -7.29 4.66 -2.82
C ASP A 72 -7.03 4.40 -4.29
N TRP A 73 -7.35 3.20 -4.72
CA TRP A 73 -7.29 2.85 -6.13
C TRP A 73 -8.48 3.47 -6.86
N PRO A 74 -8.31 3.93 -8.10
CA PRO A 74 -7.07 3.83 -8.85
C PRO A 74 -6.14 5.01 -8.54
N PHE A 75 -4.85 4.70 -8.48
CA PHE A 75 -3.85 5.76 -8.38
C PHE A 75 -2.83 5.56 -9.50
N THR A 76 -2.27 6.67 -9.95
CA THR A 76 -1.26 6.65 -11.00
C THR A 76 0.13 6.54 -10.37
N PRO A 77 1.15 6.20 -11.17
CA PRO A 77 2.51 6.23 -10.64
C PRO A 77 2.90 7.58 -10.07
N ASP A 78 2.42 8.68 -10.67
CA ASP A 78 2.71 10.00 -10.15
C ASP A 78 2.06 10.23 -8.79
N GLN A 79 0.82 9.76 -8.63
CA GLN A 79 0.13 9.88 -7.35
C GLN A 79 0.80 9.03 -6.29
N LEU A 80 1.24 7.85 -6.65
CA LEU A 80 1.96 6.99 -5.71
C LEU A 80 3.27 7.64 -5.29
N TRP A 81 4.00 8.21 -6.24
CA TRP A 81 5.26 8.88 -5.94
C TRP A 81 5.04 10.06 -4.99
N ALA A 82 3.99 10.86 -5.26
CA ALA A 82 3.68 11.99 -4.40
C ALA A 82 3.30 11.55 -2.99
N PHE A 83 2.55 10.45 -2.90
CA PHE A 83 2.16 9.90 -1.60
C PHE A 83 3.38 9.46 -0.81
N TYR A 84 4.33 8.82 -1.48
CA TYR A 84 5.56 8.37 -0.84
C TYR A 84 6.39 9.55 -0.35
N ARG A 85 6.43 10.61 -1.13
CA ARG A 85 7.28 11.74 -0.79
C ARG A 85 6.66 12.70 0.22
N SER A 86 5.39 12.60 0.45
CA SER A 86 4.70 13.56 1.33
C SER A 86 4.91 13.30 2.81
#